data_184d6ab66aea333bfb360b9b1d327f89
#
_entry.id   184d6ab66aea333bfb360b9b1d327f89
#
_cell.length_a   1.000
_cell.length_b   1.000
_cell.length_c   1.000
_cell.angle_alpha   90.00
_cell.angle_beta   90.00
_cell.angle_gamma   90.00
#
_symmetry.space_group_name_H-M   'P 1'
#
loop_
_entity.id
_entity.type
_entity.pdbx_description
1 polymer ?
#
loop_
_entity_poly.entity_id
_entity_poly.type
_entity_poly.pdbx_seq_one_letter_code
_entity_poly.pdbx_strand_id
1 'polypeptide(L)'
;KEHYRGVIIESFGIGGIPCTAGDEENDSNSSVAEKIGELTEAGIAVVITTQCMYEGVSLDVYEVGHILARQNVIVAKDMTTEAVTMKLMWALAHYTKMTDVKEFMEAFNVESARMATQYIVDKLGEGI
;
A
#
# COMPACT_ATOMS: atom_id res chain seq x y z
N LYS A 1 9.07 12.62 -17.06
CA LYS A 1 8.44 11.55 -16.26
C LYS A 1 8.72 11.86 -14.81
N GLU A 2 7.72 12.31 -14.11
CA GLU A 2 7.78 12.44 -12.66
C GLU A 2 7.92 11.05 -12.05
N HIS A 3 8.88 10.90 -11.17
CA HIS A 3 9.23 9.61 -10.60
C HIS A 3 8.57 9.45 -9.23
N TYR A 4 7.29 9.10 -9.22
CA TYR A 4 6.63 8.66 -8.01
C TYR A 4 7.05 7.24 -7.67
N ARG A 5 7.36 6.98 -6.40
CA ARG A 5 7.72 5.65 -5.89
C ARG A 5 6.62 4.99 -5.11
N GLY A 6 5.58 5.73 -4.76
CA GLY A 6 4.44 5.22 -4.02
C GLY A 6 3.16 5.98 -4.32
N VAL A 7 2.05 5.28 -4.21
CA VAL A 7 0.69 5.79 -4.38
C VAL A 7 -0.17 5.28 -3.23
N ILE A 8 -0.96 6.16 -2.63
CA ILE A 8 -1.94 5.80 -1.61
C ILE A 8 -3.32 5.95 -2.22
N ILE A 9 -4.12 4.89 -2.15
CA ILE A 9 -5.50 4.87 -2.63
C ILE A 9 -6.41 4.81 -1.42
N GLU A 10 -7.20 5.86 -1.22
CA GLU A 10 -8.27 5.87 -0.24
C GLU A 10 -9.50 5.16 -0.82
N SER A 11 -9.83 4.02 -0.24
CA SER A 11 -10.96 3.21 -0.68
C SER A 11 -12.22 3.52 0.12
N PHE A 12 -13.37 3.13 -0.42
CA PHE A 12 -14.65 3.24 0.27
C PHE A 12 -14.87 2.05 1.22
N GLY A 13 -15.42 2.31 2.41
CA GLY A 13 -15.69 1.27 3.39
C GLY A 13 -14.42 0.50 3.78
N ILE A 14 -14.52 -0.82 3.84
CA ILE A 14 -13.44 -1.71 4.28
C ILE A 14 -12.49 -2.16 3.16
N GLY A 15 -12.33 -1.39 2.12
CA GLY A 15 -11.41 -1.67 1.02
C GLY A 15 -12.08 -1.76 -0.35
N GLY A 16 -13.34 -1.30 -0.46
CA GLY A 16 -14.05 -1.23 -1.73
C GLY A 16 -13.42 -0.20 -2.68
N ILE A 17 -12.99 -0.65 -3.83
CA ILE A 17 -12.57 0.20 -4.94
C ILE A 17 -13.58 -0.03 -6.06
N PRO A 18 -14.03 1.03 -6.77
CA PRO A 18 -14.93 0.85 -7.88
C PRO A 18 -14.28 -0.02 -8.96
N CYS A 19 -14.69 -1.26 -9.00
CA CYS A 19 -14.36 -2.18 -10.08
C CYS A 19 -15.66 -2.77 -10.56
N THR A 20 -16.10 -2.43 -11.74
CA THR A 20 -17.22 -3.13 -12.37
C THR A 20 -16.69 -4.43 -12.97
N ALA A 21 -17.03 -5.52 -12.33
CA ALA A 21 -16.94 -6.82 -12.96
C ALA A 21 -18.17 -6.96 -13.88
N GLY A 22 -17.96 -6.82 -15.18
CA GLY A 22 -18.81 -7.51 -16.13
C GLY A 22 -19.95 -6.78 -16.83
N ASP A 23 -19.91 -5.49 -17.06
CA ASP A 23 -20.74 -4.87 -18.08
C ASP A 23 -19.88 -4.40 -19.26
N GLU A 24 -20.09 -5.04 -20.40
CA GLU A 24 -19.32 -4.86 -21.64
C GLU A 24 -19.43 -3.44 -22.26
N GLU A 25 -20.10 -2.51 -21.62
CA GLU A 25 -20.33 -1.15 -22.16
C GLU A 25 -19.59 -0.01 -21.43
N ASN A 26 -18.80 -0.27 -20.40
CA ASN A 26 -17.99 0.78 -19.76
C ASN A 26 -16.53 0.35 -19.60
N ASP A 27 -15.78 0.57 -20.64
CA ASP A 27 -14.31 0.37 -20.76
C ASP A 27 -13.46 1.13 -19.73
N SER A 28 -14.08 1.94 -18.88
CA SER A 28 -13.34 2.79 -17.95
C SER A 28 -13.06 2.17 -16.59
N ASN A 29 -13.73 1.07 -16.23
CA ASN A 29 -13.65 0.50 -14.87
C ASN A 29 -12.86 -0.81 -14.74
N SER A 30 -12.70 -1.60 -15.80
CA SER A 30 -11.66 -2.63 -15.86
C SER A 30 -10.26 -2.02 -15.71
N SER A 31 -10.17 -0.72 -15.97
CA SER A 31 -8.94 0.02 -15.97
C SER A 31 -8.32 0.27 -14.59
N VAL A 32 -9.08 0.32 -13.48
CA VAL A 32 -8.50 0.66 -12.15
C VAL A 32 -7.66 -0.49 -11.60
N ALA A 33 -8.20 -1.70 -11.60
CA ALA A 33 -7.45 -2.87 -11.15
C ALA A 33 -6.23 -3.15 -12.05
N GLU A 34 -6.41 -3.02 -13.36
CA GLU A 34 -5.32 -3.14 -14.33
C GLU A 34 -4.24 -2.08 -14.11
N LYS A 35 -4.63 -0.83 -13.89
CA LYS A 35 -3.68 0.25 -13.59
C LYS A 35 -2.93 0.04 -12.28
N ILE A 36 -3.58 -0.49 -11.26
CA ILE A 36 -2.91 -0.89 -10.03
C ILE A 36 -1.89 -1.99 -10.30
N GLY A 37 -2.25 -2.99 -11.11
CA GLY A 37 -1.32 -4.03 -11.53
C GLY A 37 -0.11 -3.46 -12.28
N GLU A 38 -0.32 -2.60 -13.24
CA GLU A 38 0.77 -1.91 -13.97
C GLU A 38 1.70 -1.13 -13.05
N LEU A 39 1.15 -0.44 -12.05
CA LEU A 39 1.94 0.31 -11.07
C LEU A 39 2.80 -0.62 -10.21
N THR A 40 2.23 -1.71 -9.72
CA THR A 40 2.99 -2.67 -8.89
C THR A 40 4.06 -3.41 -9.70
N GLU A 41 3.78 -3.76 -10.95
CA GLU A 41 4.76 -4.34 -11.87
C GLU A 41 5.89 -3.35 -12.22
N ALA A 42 5.58 -2.05 -12.27
CA ALA A 42 6.58 -1.01 -12.47
C ALA A 42 7.44 -0.73 -11.20
N GLY A 43 7.21 -1.44 -10.10
CA GLY A 43 7.94 -1.28 -8.85
C GLY A 43 7.48 -0.08 -8.00
N ILE A 44 6.25 0.39 -8.21
CA ILE A 44 5.63 1.45 -7.42
C ILE A 44 4.86 0.81 -6.25
N ALA A 45 5.10 1.29 -5.04
CA ALA A 45 4.35 0.86 -3.87
C ALA A 45 2.91 1.39 -3.94
N VAL A 46 1.94 0.49 -4.04
CA VAL A 46 0.52 0.87 -4.00
C VAL A 46 -0.04 0.46 -2.65
N VAL A 47 -0.48 1.43 -1.89
CA VAL A 47 -1.06 1.24 -0.56
C VAL A 47 -2.54 1.56 -0.60
N ILE A 48 -3.36 0.64 -0.08
CA ILE A 48 -4.80 0.85 0.04
C ILE A 48 -5.14 1.15 1.49
N THR A 49 -5.80 2.26 1.72
CA THR A 49 -6.34 2.68 3.02
C THR A 49 -7.84 2.97 2.89
N THR A 50 -8.52 3.18 3.99
CA THR A 50 -9.94 3.49 4.00
C THR A 50 -10.20 4.88 4.54
N GLN A 51 -11.26 5.51 4.04
CA GLN A 51 -11.80 6.74 4.61
C GLN A 51 -12.65 6.48 5.87
N CYS A 52 -13.03 5.24 6.12
CA CYS A 52 -13.79 4.85 7.31
C CYS A 52 -12.84 4.62 8.49
N MET A 53 -12.85 5.51 9.46
CA MET A 53 -11.95 5.50 10.62
C MET A 53 -12.14 4.30 11.56
N TYR A 54 -13.27 3.59 11.48
CA TYR A 54 -13.64 2.56 12.46
C TYR A 54 -13.56 1.12 11.95
N GLU A 55 -13.46 0.91 10.65
CA GLU A 55 -13.58 -0.43 10.06
C GLU A 55 -12.24 -1.01 9.58
N GLY A 56 -11.22 -0.18 9.33
CA GLY A 56 -9.95 -0.62 8.76
C GLY A 56 -10.09 -1.16 7.33
N VAL A 57 -9.01 -1.65 6.76
CA VAL A 57 -8.99 -2.25 5.42
C VAL A 57 -8.86 -3.75 5.52
N SER A 58 -9.84 -4.48 4.95
CA SER A 58 -9.78 -5.91 4.76
C SER A 58 -10.07 -6.24 3.29
N LEU A 59 -9.07 -6.71 2.58
CA LEU A 59 -9.22 -7.07 1.17
C LEU A 59 -9.91 -8.44 0.97
N ASP A 60 -10.05 -9.22 2.03
CA ASP A 60 -10.64 -10.57 1.96
C ASP A 60 -12.17 -10.57 1.89
N VAL A 61 -12.82 -9.45 2.22
CA VAL A 61 -14.28 -9.37 2.35
C VAL A 61 -14.98 -9.18 1.01
N TYR A 62 -14.30 -8.66 -0.01
CA TYR A 62 -14.89 -8.38 -1.31
C TYR A 62 -14.15 -9.11 -2.43
N GLU A 63 -14.87 -9.52 -3.46
CA GLU A 63 -14.31 -10.14 -4.66
C GLU A 63 -13.22 -9.27 -5.30
N VAL A 64 -13.42 -7.96 -5.29
CA VAL A 64 -12.43 -6.97 -5.72
C VAL A 64 -11.16 -7.02 -4.86
N GLY A 65 -11.31 -7.24 -3.55
CA GLY A 65 -10.20 -7.42 -2.64
C GLY A 65 -9.29 -8.59 -3.03
N HIS A 66 -9.87 -9.69 -3.48
CA HIS A 66 -9.09 -10.84 -3.97
C HIS A 66 -8.29 -10.52 -5.23
N ILE A 67 -8.85 -9.73 -6.15
CA ILE A 67 -8.15 -9.29 -7.36
C ILE A 67 -6.97 -8.39 -6.98
N LEU A 68 -7.18 -7.43 -6.11
CA LEU A 68 -6.15 -6.50 -5.66
C LEU A 68 -5.07 -7.19 -4.82
N ALA A 69 -5.43 -8.16 -3.98
CA ALA A 69 -4.47 -8.94 -3.21
C ALA A 69 -3.48 -9.70 -4.11
N ARG A 70 -3.94 -10.18 -5.28
CA ARG A 70 -3.08 -10.84 -6.27
C ARG A 70 -2.11 -9.88 -6.95
N GLN A 71 -2.38 -8.58 -6.93
CA GLN A 71 -1.57 -7.55 -7.57
C GLN A 71 -0.46 -6.98 -6.67
N ASN A 72 -0.18 -7.66 -5.56
CA ASN A 72 0.90 -7.28 -4.64
C ASN A 72 0.75 -5.87 -4.04
N VAL A 73 -0.46 -5.44 -3.78
CA VAL A 73 -0.75 -4.18 -3.08
C VAL A 73 -0.46 -4.30 -1.58
N ILE A 74 -0.21 -3.17 -0.95
CA ILE A 74 0.01 -3.05 0.49
C ILE A 74 -1.30 -2.63 1.15
N VAL A 75 -1.67 -3.31 2.22
CA VAL A 75 -2.88 -3.01 2.99
C VAL A 75 -2.52 -2.21 4.23
N ALA A 76 -3.14 -1.04 4.38
CA ALA A 76 -2.87 -0.14 5.49
C ALA A 76 -3.50 -0.57 6.82
N LYS A 77 -4.35 -1.60 6.82
CA LYS A 77 -5.08 -2.08 8.00
C LYS A 77 -5.91 -0.95 8.63
N ASP A 78 -5.74 -0.71 9.92
CA ASP A 78 -6.49 0.27 10.70
C ASP A 78 -5.80 1.65 10.85
N MET A 79 -4.72 1.87 10.10
CA MET A 79 -4.03 3.16 10.12
C MET A 79 -4.84 4.26 9.44
N THR A 80 -4.76 5.47 9.98
CA THR A 80 -5.27 6.65 9.31
C THR A 80 -4.47 6.98 8.05
N THR A 81 -5.05 7.72 7.12
CA THR A 81 -4.35 8.13 5.89
C THR A 81 -3.08 8.93 6.18
N GLU A 82 -3.10 9.78 7.21
CA GLU A 82 -1.93 10.55 7.64
C GLU A 82 -0.81 9.64 8.14
N ALA A 83 -1.14 8.66 8.97
CA ALA A 83 -0.17 7.69 9.48
C ALA A 83 0.42 6.85 8.35
N VAL A 84 -0.40 6.39 7.42
CA VAL A 84 0.02 5.66 6.23
C VAL A 84 0.98 6.48 5.39
N THR A 85 0.66 7.75 5.15
CA THR A 85 1.48 8.66 4.35
C THR A 85 2.86 8.82 4.95
N MET A 86 2.95 9.11 6.23
CA MET A 86 4.24 9.29 6.92
C MET A 86 5.05 7.99 6.95
N LYS A 87 4.40 6.87 7.23
CA LYS A 87 5.04 5.56 7.26
C LYS A 87 5.60 5.16 5.89
N LEU A 88 4.82 5.38 4.82
CA LEU A 88 5.25 5.09 3.45
C LEU A 88 6.41 5.98 3.01
N MET A 89 6.35 7.27 3.30
CA MET A 89 7.44 8.22 2.99
C MET A 89 8.75 7.77 3.65
N TRP A 90 8.68 7.39 4.91
CA TRP A 90 9.85 6.88 5.64
C TRP A 90 10.39 5.59 5.01
N ALA A 91 9.51 4.62 4.73
CA ALA A 91 9.89 3.35 4.13
C ALA A 91 10.56 3.53 2.75
N LEU A 92 9.97 4.36 1.89
CA LEU A 92 10.52 4.63 0.55
C LEU A 92 11.83 5.41 0.58
N ALA A 93 12.07 6.20 1.62
CA ALA A 93 13.33 6.91 1.79
C ALA A 93 14.49 5.99 2.20
N HIS A 94 14.20 4.89 2.91
CA HIS A 94 15.22 4.08 3.56
C HIS A 94 15.37 2.68 2.97
N TYR A 95 14.30 2.11 2.38
CA TYR A 95 14.35 0.80 1.73
C TYR A 95 14.38 0.94 0.21
N THR A 96 15.24 0.17 -0.43
CA THR A 96 15.34 0.12 -1.89
C THR A 96 14.52 -1.02 -2.49
N LYS A 97 14.35 -2.11 -1.74
CA LYS A 97 13.59 -3.27 -2.17
C LYS A 97 12.12 -3.12 -1.81
N MET A 98 11.24 -3.39 -2.76
CA MET A 98 9.80 -3.32 -2.55
C MET A 98 9.30 -4.34 -1.52
N THR A 99 9.94 -5.49 -1.42
CA THR A 99 9.63 -6.49 -0.39
C THR A 99 9.86 -5.95 1.03
N ASP A 100 10.91 -5.19 1.25
CA ASP A 100 11.21 -4.56 2.55
C ASP A 100 10.20 -3.44 2.87
N VAL A 101 9.84 -2.65 1.86
CA VAL A 101 8.79 -1.62 1.99
C VAL A 101 7.47 -2.25 2.40
N LYS A 102 7.06 -3.33 1.73
CA LYS A 102 5.81 -4.02 2.02
C LYS A 102 5.81 -4.62 3.43
N GLU A 103 6.88 -5.28 3.82
CA GLU A 103 7.04 -5.85 5.16
C GLU A 103 6.93 -4.78 6.25
N PHE A 104 7.62 -3.66 6.07
CA PHE A 104 7.56 -2.53 6.99
C PHE A 104 6.17 -1.91 7.09
N MET A 105 5.49 -1.73 5.95
CA MET A 105 4.16 -1.13 5.89
C MET A 105 3.08 -2.02 6.50
N GLU A 106 3.15 -3.32 6.30
CA GLU A 106 2.15 -4.29 6.79
C GLU A 106 2.40 -4.74 8.24
N ALA A 107 3.58 -4.50 8.79
CA ALA A 107 3.87 -4.74 10.20
C ALA A 107 3.06 -3.83 11.11
N PHE A 108 2.72 -4.32 12.31
CA PHE A 108 2.13 -3.46 13.34
C PHE A 108 3.06 -2.28 13.66
N ASN A 109 2.51 -1.14 14.05
CA ASN A 109 3.29 0.08 14.26
C ASN A 109 4.43 -0.08 15.28
N VAL A 110 4.22 -0.88 16.32
CA VAL A 110 5.28 -1.21 17.30
C VAL A 110 6.44 -1.95 16.62
N GLU A 111 6.13 -2.92 15.79
CA GLU A 111 7.16 -3.67 15.05
C GLU A 111 7.85 -2.81 14.00
N SER A 112 7.12 -1.96 13.31
CA SER A 112 7.71 -1.00 12.36
C SER A 112 8.65 -0.02 13.06
N ALA A 113 8.29 0.44 14.26
CA ALA A 113 9.17 1.30 15.07
C ALA A 113 10.45 0.56 15.48
N ARG A 114 10.35 -0.74 15.82
CA ARG A 114 11.52 -1.57 16.09
C ARG A 114 12.42 -1.71 14.86
N MET A 115 11.83 -1.99 13.70
CA MET A 115 12.58 -2.09 12.43
C MET A 115 13.28 -0.78 12.09
N ALA A 116 12.61 0.36 12.25
CA ALA A 116 13.19 1.68 12.01
C ALA A 116 14.35 1.97 12.98
N THR A 117 14.19 1.63 14.25
CA THR A 117 15.26 1.78 15.26
C THR A 117 16.46 0.91 14.89
N GLN A 118 16.24 -0.35 14.52
CA GLN A 118 17.32 -1.24 14.11
C GLN A 118 18.05 -0.72 12.87
N TYR A 119 17.31 -0.22 11.89
CA TYR A 119 17.89 0.39 10.70
C TYR A 119 18.83 1.56 11.06
N ILE A 120 18.40 2.44 11.96
CA ILE A 120 19.20 3.58 12.41
C ILE A 120 20.47 3.11 13.13
N VAL A 121 20.32 2.13 14.03
CA VAL A 121 21.46 1.54 14.77
C VAL A 121 22.48 0.93 13.80
N ASP A 122 22.02 0.19 12.80
CA ASP A 122 22.88 -0.44 11.80
C ASP A 122 23.63 0.62 10.98
N LYS A 123 22.95 1.67 10.58
CA LYS A 123 23.56 2.79 9.85
C LYS A 123 24.59 3.56 10.67
N LEU A 124 24.33 3.80 11.94
CA LEU A 124 25.31 4.39 12.85
C LEU A 124 26.53 3.48 13.06
N GLY A 125 26.32 2.16 13.09
CA GLY A 125 27.39 1.17 13.20
C GLY A 125 28.26 1.04 11.95
N GLU A 126 27.77 1.41 10.76
CA GLU A 126 28.51 1.40 9.50
C GLU A 126 29.57 2.54 9.40
N GLY A 127 29.66 3.36 10.39
CA GLY A 127 30.64 4.42 10.50
C GLY A 127 30.20 5.73 9.81
N ILE A 128 29.81 6.59 10.63
CA ILE A 128 29.71 8.01 10.28
C ILE A 128 31.14 8.59 10.22
#